data_748f74a7f26e7b6d386f1feb1439acc5
#
_entry.id   748f74a7f26e7b6d386f1feb1439acc5
#
_cell.length_a   1.000
_cell.length_b   1.000
_cell.length_c   1.000
_cell.angle_alpha   90.00
_cell.angle_beta   90.00
_cell.angle_gamma   90.00
#
_symmetry.space_group_name_H-M   'P 1'
#
loop_
_entity.id
_entity.type
_entity.pdbx_description
1 polymer ?
#
loop_
_entity_poly.entity_id
_entity_poly.type
_entity_poly.pdbx_seq_one_letter_code
_entity_poly.pdbx_strand_id
1 'polypeptide(L)'
;MKYFSKYFTARVVLLTLAMLLSSPLVTWAQGTITIKGVVKDAQKEPLAGVSIRVKGTTAGTTTTPTGDYTLQNVSRNATLVFTYIGMKKQEVPVSGRTTIDVVLEDDAQVAQEVVVVGYGTQKKVNLTGAVSSIDSKSLAARPVQNVGQALQGMIPGLNLSVGNSGGALNSSLALNIRGTGTIGTGSNSSPLVLIDGSEGDMNSLSANDIESISVLKDASASSIYGSRAAFGVILIKTKNGREGRARVAYTGNVRFATATQVPEMMDSEQFAKYFNAAGTNAGNGTVFTDEIMKRIVAYKQGTISEELRSGTSWNERDRAWNLYTDSWANTDWFAEMYRKNAPSQEHNLSISGGSGKTNYYVSGALLDQQGLIRYGHDAFKRYNLTAKLSTDITPWLTVSYTNRWSREEYSRPSYMTGLFFHNIARRWPTNPVRDVHGYLIPGNETIQMQDGGVDRNQRDRVNQQLTLEARPLPGLLLRAENNYNTTYNFNHWDVLAIYSHDKDGLARL
;
A
#
# COMPACT_ATOMS: atom_id res chain seq x y z
N MET A 1 -63.80 47.45 -13.95
CA MET A 1 -63.50 46.15 -14.59
C MET A 1 -62.23 45.43 -14.09
N LYS A 2 -61.61 45.72 -12.89
CA LYS A 2 -60.37 45.05 -12.42
C LYS A 2 -60.61 44.10 -11.24
N TYR A 3 -61.83 43.98 -10.72
CA TYR A 3 -62.11 43.08 -9.57
C TYR A 3 -62.77 41.75 -9.93
N PHE A 4 -63.26 41.59 -11.17
CA PHE A 4 -63.96 40.37 -11.61
C PHE A 4 -62.98 39.26 -12.08
N SER A 5 -61.74 39.59 -12.42
CA SER A 5 -60.77 38.65 -12.95
C SER A 5 -60.05 37.81 -11.84
N LYS A 6 -59.85 38.40 -10.63
CA LYS A 6 -59.12 37.69 -9.54
C LYS A 6 -59.92 36.57 -8.89
N TYR A 7 -61.24 36.69 -8.84
CA TYR A 7 -62.07 35.63 -8.23
C TYR A 7 -62.40 34.49 -9.19
N PHE A 8 -62.33 34.74 -10.49
CA PHE A 8 -62.55 33.71 -11.51
C PHE A 8 -61.32 32.74 -11.56
N THR A 9 -60.10 33.27 -11.54
CA THR A 9 -58.88 32.47 -11.54
C THR A 9 -58.72 31.67 -10.24
N ALA A 10 -59.07 32.23 -9.10
CA ALA A 10 -59.02 31.52 -7.83
C ALA A 10 -60.03 30.36 -7.73
N ARG A 11 -61.25 30.55 -8.29
CA ARG A 11 -62.25 29.46 -8.34
C ARG A 11 -61.89 28.34 -9.33
N VAL A 12 -61.29 28.68 -10.47
CA VAL A 12 -60.81 27.65 -11.42
C VAL A 12 -59.65 26.86 -10.83
N VAL A 13 -58.71 27.51 -10.15
CA VAL A 13 -57.60 26.81 -9.46
C VAL A 13 -58.10 25.90 -8.32
N LEU A 14 -59.11 26.36 -7.56
CA LEU A 14 -59.71 25.55 -6.49
C LEU A 14 -60.50 24.35 -7.03
N LEU A 15 -61.19 24.50 -8.17
CA LEU A 15 -61.91 23.43 -8.85
C LEU A 15 -60.96 22.42 -9.51
N THR A 16 -59.85 22.87 -10.09
CA THR A 16 -58.81 21.96 -10.61
C THR A 16 -58.05 21.23 -9.51
N LEU A 17 -57.81 21.89 -8.37
CA LEU A 17 -57.20 21.25 -7.20
C LEU A 17 -58.14 20.19 -6.55
N ALA A 18 -59.45 20.51 -6.50
CA ALA A 18 -60.46 19.56 -6.01
C ALA A 18 -60.67 18.37 -6.96
N MET A 19 -60.53 18.57 -8.28
CA MET A 19 -60.55 17.47 -9.27
C MET A 19 -59.31 16.59 -9.22
N LEU A 20 -58.13 17.16 -8.89
CA LEU A 20 -56.88 16.38 -8.64
C LEU A 20 -56.92 15.60 -7.33
N LEU A 21 -57.63 16.08 -6.32
CA LEU A 21 -57.80 15.40 -5.03
C LEU A 21 -58.90 14.33 -5.03
N SER A 22 -59.77 14.31 -6.03
CA SER A 22 -60.88 13.34 -6.18
C SER A 22 -60.54 12.18 -7.13
N SER A 23 -59.30 12.09 -7.65
CA SER A 23 -58.88 10.90 -8.39
C SER A 23 -58.85 9.73 -7.42
N PRO A 24 -59.65 8.66 -7.62
CA PRO A 24 -59.59 7.47 -6.80
C PRO A 24 -58.18 6.90 -6.93
N LEU A 25 -57.43 6.82 -5.82
CA LEU A 25 -56.24 6.02 -5.72
C LEU A 25 -56.66 4.57 -5.96
N VAL A 26 -56.65 4.15 -7.22
CA VAL A 26 -56.77 2.75 -7.57
C VAL A 26 -55.49 2.07 -7.04
N THR A 27 -55.50 1.72 -5.80
CA THR A 27 -54.53 0.77 -5.24
C THR A 27 -54.76 -0.57 -5.94
N TRP A 28 -53.94 -0.85 -6.94
CA TRP A 28 -53.85 -2.20 -7.47
C TRP A 28 -53.27 -3.04 -6.36
N ALA A 29 -54.13 -3.76 -5.65
CA ALA A 29 -53.75 -4.84 -4.77
C ALA A 29 -53.10 -5.92 -5.64
N GLN A 30 -51.78 -5.81 -5.82
CA GLN A 30 -51.00 -6.87 -6.47
C GLN A 30 -51.11 -8.11 -5.59
N GLY A 31 -51.90 -9.06 -6.00
CA GLY A 31 -52.07 -10.32 -5.29
C GLY A 31 -50.71 -10.98 -5.05
N THR A 32 -50.34 -11.09 -3.80
CA THR A 32 -49.14 -11.83 -3.40
C THR A 32 -49.43 -13.32 -3.40
N ILE A 33 -48.44 -14.08 -3.76
CA ILE A 33 -48.50 -15.55 -3.79
C ILE A 33 -47.39 -16.16 -2.93
N THR A 34 -47.58 -17.40 -2.51
CA THR A 34 -46.53 -18.20 -1.87
C THR A 34 -45.86 -19.03 -2.93
N ILE A 35 -44.54 -18.96 -3.00
CA ILE A 35 -43.72 -19.73 -3.93
C ILE A 35 -43.00 -20.82 -3.17
N LYS A 36 -43.00 -22.01 -3.74
CA LYS A 36 -42.25 -23.17 -3.23
C LYS A 36 -41.39 -23.74 -4.36
N GLY A 37 -40.37 -24.52 -4.02
CA GLY A 37 -39.56 -25.22 -5.02
C GLY A 37 -38.34 -25.85 -4.38
N VAL A 38 -37.57 -26.55 -5.23
CA VAL A 38 -36.33 -27.22 -4.84
C VAL A 38 -35.17 -26.60 -5.63
N VAL A 39 -34.05 -26.38 -4.94
CA VAL A 39 -32.81 -25.95 -5.60
C VAL A 39 -31.82 -27.12 -5.61
N LYS A 40 -31.30 -27.43 -6.79
CA LYS A 40 -30.35 -28.53 -7.05
C LYS A 40 -29.12 -28.01 -7.76
N ASP A 41 -28.04 -28.79 -7.74
CA ASP A 41 -26.85 -28.57 -8.58
C ASP A 41 -27.01 -29.21 -9.97
N ALA A 42 -25.98 -29.08 -10.82
CA ALA A 42 -25.93 -29.68 -12.15
C ALA A 42 -25.95 -31.22 -12.13
N GLN A 43 -25.59 -31.85 -11.01
CA GLN A 43 -25.60 -33.29 -10.76
C GLN A 43 -26.95 -33.78 -10.21
N LYS A 44 -27.92 -32.85 -10.05
CA LYS A 44 -29.26 -33.06 -9.48
C LYS A 44 -29.29 -33.34 -7.96
N GLU A 45 -28.18 -33.08 -7.25
CA GLU A 45 -28.13 -33.18 -5.79
C GLU A 45 -28.77 -31.92 -5.16
N PRO A 46 -29.52 -32.05 -4.05
CA PRO A 46 -30.18 -30.92 -3.40
C PRO A 46 -29.16 -29.98 -2.73
N LEU A 47 -29.31 -28.67 -2.90
CA LEU A 47 -28.45 -27.66 -2.33
C LEU A 47 -29.06 -27.03 -1.06
N ALA A 48 -28.46 -27.30 0.10
CA ALA A 48 -28.83 -26.70 1.37
C ALA A 48 -28.19 -25.30 1.56
N GLY A 49 -28.96 -24.35 2.13
CA GLY A 49 -28.43 -23.01 2.48
C GLY A 49 -28.33 -22.04 1.31
N VAL A 50 -28.94 -22.31 0.16
CA VAL A 50 -29.06 -21.34 -0.94
C VAL A 50 -29.88 -20.14 -0.49
N SER A 51 -29.36 -18.93 -0.64
CA SER A 51 -30.10 -17.70 -0.35
C SER A 51 -30.98 -17.32 -1.53
N ILE A 52 -32.28 -17.14 -1.26
CA ILE A 52 -33.30 -16.76 -2.23
C ILE A 52 -33.87 -15.43 -1.81
N ARG A 53 -33.79 -14.40 -2.66
CA ARG A 53 -34.32 -13.06 -2.40
C ARG A 53 -35.20 -12.55 -3.51
N VAL A 54 -36.19 -11.75 -3.15
CA VAL A 54 -36.98 -10.99 -4.13
C VAL A 54 -36.18 -9.78 -4.56
N LYS A 55 -35.90 -9.64 -5.86
CA LYS A 55 -35.10 -8.53 -6.43
C LYS A 55 -35.67 -7.17 -6.02
N GLY A 56 -34.81 -6.29 -5.50
CA GLY A 56 -35.20 -4.95 -5.07
C GLY A 56 -35.88 -4.85 -3.71
N THR A 57 -35.97 -5.97 -2.94
CA THR A 57 -36.57 -5.98 -1.61
C THR A 57 -35.68 -6.67 -0.58
N THR A 58 -36.04 -6.58 0.69
CA THR A 58 -35.38 -7.30 1.80
C THR A 58 -35.99 -8.70 2.05
N ALA A 59 -37.08 -9.04 1.36
CA ALA A 59 -37.75 -10.32 1.51
C ALA A 59 -36.92 -11.47 0.93
N GLY A 60 -36.70 -12.52 1.73
CA GLY A 60 -35.92 -13.68 1.31
C GLY A 60 -36.08 -14.87 2.23
N THR A 61 -35.54 -16.02 1.81
CA THR A 61 -35.49 -17.28 2.56
C THR A 61 -34.22 -18.05 2.18
N THR A 62 -33.97 -19.17 2.86
CA THR A 62 -32.87 -20.09 2.52
C THR A 62 -33.43 -21.51 2.33
N THR A 63 -32.74 -22.32 1.52
CA THR A 63 -33.11 -23.71 1.35
C THR A 63 -32.82 -24.56 2.57
N THR A 64 -33.68 -25.56 2.80
CA THR A 64 -33.53 -26.61 3.83
C THR A 64 -32.40 -27.60 3.46
N PRO A 65 -32.01 -28.55 4.31
CA PRO A 65 -31.05 -29.61 3.98
C PRO A 65 -31.44 -30.47 2.77
N THR A 66 -32.71 -30.52 2.47
CA THR A 66 -33.29 -31.26 1.30
C THR A 66 -33.43 -30.38 0.04
N GLY A 67 -32.90 -29.13 0.10
CA GLY A 67 -32.95 -28.19 -1.00
C GLY A 67 -34.28 -27.48 -1.20
N ASP A 68 -35.29 -27.76 -0.36
CA ASP A 68 -36.60 -27.16 -0.46
C ASP A 68 -36.62 -25.73 0.08
N TYR A 69 -37.46 -24.87 -0.52
CA TYR A 69 -37.70 -23.52 0.01
C TYR A 69 -39.16 -23.11 -0.08
N THR A 70 -39.55 -22.19 0.77
CA THR A 70 -40.86 -21.57 0.74
C THR A 70 -40.68 -20.04 0.99
N LEU A 71 -41.23 -19.23 0.11
CA LEU A 71 -41.19 -17.76 0.20
C LEU A 71 -42.62 -17.23 0.08
N GLN A 72 -43.08 -16.56 1.13
CA GLN A 72 -44.43 -15.99 1.23
C GLN A 72 -44.50 -14.54 0.79
N ASN A 73 -45.69 -14.08 0.44
CA ASN A 73 -45.97 -12.66 0.13
C ASN A 73 -45.14 -12.13 -1.05
N VAL A 74 -44.95 -12.92 -2.09
CA VAL A 74 -44.23 -12.56 -3.32
C VAL A 74 -45.18 -11.98 -4.36
N SER A 75 -44.88 -10.87 -4.96
CA SER A 75 -45.65 -10.31 -6.08
C SER A 75 -45.56 -11.27 -7.30
N ARG A 76 -46.69 -11.43 -8.02
CA ARG A 76 -46.76 -12.29 -9.20
C ARG A 76 -45.76 -11.92 -10.31
N ASN A 77 -45.36 -10.67 -10.37
CA ASN A 77 -44.41 -10.15 -11.36
C ASN A 77 -42.99 -9.97 -10.83
N ALA A 78 -42.70 -10.49 -9.63
CA ALA A 78 -41.37 -10.39 -9.03
C ALA A 78 -40.34 -11.28 -9.74
N THR A 79 -39.06 -10.96 -9.53
CA THR A 79 -37.93 -11.81 -9.94
C THR A 79 -37.26 -12.32 -8.69
N LEU A 80 -37.06 -13.63 -8.58
CA LEU A 80 -36.29 -14.27 -7.54
C LEU A 80 -34.82 -14.31 -7.92
N VAL A 81 -33.96 -14.05 -6.95
CA VAL A 81 -32.51 -14.08 -7.09
C VAL A 81 -31.98 -15.20 -6.19
N PHE A 82 -31.38 -16.20 -6.81
CA PHE A 82 -30.76 -17.34 -6.17
C PHE A 82 -29.26 -17.11 -6.09
N THR A 83 -28.69 -17.22 -4.88
CA THR A 83 -27.24 -17.07 -4.65
C THR A 83 -26.75 -18.17 -3.71
N TYR A 84 -25.66 -18.80 -4.10
CA TYR A 84 -24.96 -19.81 -3.30
C TYR A 84 -23.46 -19.72 -3.52
N ILE A 85 -22.68 -20.01 -2.50
CA ILE A 85 -21.20 -19.92 -2.59
C ILE A 85 -20.71 -20.96 -3.60
N GLY A 86 -19.96 -20.50 -4.61
CA GLY A 86 -19.42 -21.37 -5.67
C GLY A 86 -20.36 -21.64 -6.84
N MET A 87 -21.58 -21.07 -6.84
CA MET A 87 -22.54 -21.22 -7.92
C MET A 87 -22.83 -19.89 -8.62
N LYS A 88 -23.17 -19.93 -9.90
CA LYS A 88 -23.60 -18.74 -10.66
C LYS A 88 -24.89 -18.19 -10.09
N LYS A 89 -24.88 -16.88 -9.83
CA LYS A 89 -26.10 -16.15 -9.47
C LYS A 89 -27.14 -16.32 -10.60
N GLN A 90 -28.35 -16.79 -10.24
CA GLN A 90 -29.44 -16.97 -11.19
C GLN A 90 -30.64 -16.10 -10.83
N GLU A 91 -31.21 -15.44 -11.82
CA GLU A 91 -32.41 -14.61 -11.67
C GLU A 91 -33.57 -15.27 -12.42
N VAL A 92 -34.66 -15.59 -11.71
CA VAL A 92 -35.82 -16.29 -12.28
C VAL A 92 -37.08 -15.44 -12.08
N PRO A 93 -37.78 -15.03 -13.15
CA PRO A 93 -39.04 -14.30 -13.03
C PRO A 93 -40.13 -15.26 -12.51
N VAL A 94 -40.93 -14.79 -11.58
CA VAL A 94 -42.03 -15.54 -10.97
C VAL A 94 -43.15 -15.81 -11.98
N SER A 95 -43.53 -14.79 -12.73
CA SER A 95 -44.56 -14.91 -13.80
C SER A 95 -45.84 -15.66 -13.37
N GLY A 96 -46.28 -15.42 -12.11
CA GLY A 96 -47.48 -16.04 -11.54
C GLY A 96 -47.35 -17.49 -11.11
N ARG A 97 -46.19 -18.12 -11.25
CA ARG A 97 -45.94 -19.52 -10.85
C ARG A 97 -45.89 -19.66 -9.33
N THR A 98 -46.45 -20.73 -8.80
CA THR A 98 -46.41 -21.07 -7.36
C THR A 98 -45.33 -22.09 -7.01
N THR A 99 -44.82 -22.80 -8.05
CA THR A 99 -43.69 -23.72 -7.90
C THR A 99 -42.58 -23.34 -8.87
N ILE A 100 -41.36 -23.17 -8.37
CA ILE A 100 -40.19 -22.81 -9.16
C ILE A 100 -39.01 -23.63 -8.68
N ASP A 101 -38.67 -24.66 -9.45
CA ASP A 101 -37.47 -25.46 -9.23
C ASP A 101 -36.31 -24.86 -10.02
N VAL A 102 -35.14 -24.84 -9.42
CA VAL A 102 -33.94 -24.19 -9.98
C VAL A 102 -32.74 -25.13 -9.91
N VAL A 103 -32.03 -25.23 -11.03
CA VAL A 103 -30.75 -25.91 -11.08
C VAL A 103 -29.67 -24.82 -11.17
N LEU A 104 -28.80 -24.71 -10.15
CA LEU A 104 -27.69 -23.81 -10.16
C LEU A 104 -26.48 -24.47 -10.83
N GLU A 105 -25.85 -23.70 -11.71
CA GLU A 105 -24.60 -24.12 -12.35
C GLU A 105 -23.42 -23.65 -11.52
N ASP A 106 -22.34 -24.43 -11.49
CA ASP A 106 -21.07 -24.03 -10.87
C ASP A 106 -20.59 -22.71 -11.48
N ASP A 107 -20.25 -21.76 -10.63
CA ASP A 107 -19.54 -20.55 -11.07
C ASP A 107 -18.08 -20.91 -11.34
N ALA A 108 -17.79 -21.26 -12.58
CA ALA A 108 -16.45 -21.59 -13.01
C ALA A 108 -15.41 -20.47 -12.73
N GLN A 109 -15.87 -19.24 -12.45
CA GLN A 109 -14.97 -18.13 -12.04
C GLN A 109 -14.64 -18.20 -10.54
N VAL A 110 -15.52 -18.72 -9.68
CA VAL A 110 -15.29 -18.85 -8.23
C VAL A 110 -14.64 -20.19 -7.89
N ALA A 111 -14.95 -21.26 -8.65
CA ALA A 111 -14.38 -22.60 -8.44
C ALA A 111 -12.92 -22.75 -8.91
N GLN A 112 -12.36 -21.76 -9.58
CA GLN A 112 -10.98 -21.77 -10.10
C GLN A 112 -10.09 -20.69 -9.47
N GLU A 113 -10.02 -20.62 -8.15
CA GLU A 113 -8.85 -20.01 -7.52
C GLU A 113 -7.66 -20.97 -7.77
N VAL A 114 -7.03 -20.76 -8.93
CA VAL A 114 -5.85 -21.51 -9.33
C VAL A 114 -4.66 -20.89 -8.64
N VAL A 115 -4.02 -21.63 -7.78
CA VAL A 115 -2.79 -21.22 -7.10
C VAL A 115 -1.60 -21.75 -7.89
N VAL A 116 -0.61 -20.91 -8.15
CA VAL A 116 0.66 -21.35 -8.70
C VAL A 116 1.38 -22.15 -7.62
N VAL A 117 1.68 -23.41 -7.90
CA VAL A 117 2.44 -24.29 -7.00
C VAL A 117 3.52 -24.94 -7.82
N GLY A 118 4.75 -24.60 -7.50
CA GLY A 118 5.89 -25.14 -8.22
C GLY A 118 5.98 -24.67 -9.67
N TYR A 119 6.20 -25.61 -10.55
CA TYR A 119 6.25 -25.37 -12.00
C TYR A 119 4.89 -25.50 -12.71
N GLY A 120 3.79 -25.57 -11.93
CA GLY A 120 2.44 -25.72 -12.46
C GLY A 120 1.40 -24.91 -11.71
N THR A 121 0.16 -24.99 -12.16
CA THR A 121 -0.98 -24.39 -11.51
C THR A 121 -1.88 -25.52 -10.96
N GLN A 122 -2.25 -25.44 -9.70
CA GLN A 122 -3.20 -26.38 -9.08
C GLN A 122 -4.42 -25.61 -8.54
N LYS A 123 -5.57 -26.27 -8.52
CA LYS A 123 -6.74 -25.71 -7.87
C LYS A 123 -6.47 -25.62 -6.37
N LYS A 124 -6.79 -24.49 -5.74
CA LYS A 124 -6.59 -24.26 -4.29
C LYS A 124 -7.19 -25.37 -3.43
N VAL A 125 -8.31 -25.94 -3.87
CA VAL A 125 -9.01 -27.06 -3.21
C VAL A 125 -8.17 -28.34 -3.16
N ASN A 126 -7.23 -28.51 -4.09
CA ASN A 126 -6.39 -29.71 -4.20
C ASN A 126 -5.05 -29.57 -3.46
N LEU A 127 -4.82 -28.43 -2.78
CA LEU A 127 -3.57 -28.19 -2.05
C LEU A 127 -3.67 -28.74 -0.64
N THR A 128 -2.85 -29.72 -0.32
CA THR A 128 -2.72 -30.31 1.02
C THR A 128 -1.82 -29.48 1.94
N GLY A 129 -1.03 -28.54 1.40
CA GLY A 129 -0.14 -27.65 2.15
C GLY A 129 -0.80 -26.34 2.53
N ALA A 130 -0.26 -25.68 3.59
CA ALA A 130 -0.72 -24.35 4.02
C ALA A 130 -0.29 -23.27 3.02
N VAL A 131 -1.15 -22.98 2.05
CA VAL A 131 -0.96 -21.95 1.04
C VAL A 131 -1.94 -20.80 1.29
N SER A 132 -1.42 -19.55 1.29
CA SER A 132 -2.25 -18.35 1.30
C SER A 132 -2.08 -17.61 -0.02
N SER A 133 -3.18 -17.17 -0.61
CA SER A 133 -3.18 -16.44 -1.88
C SER A 133 -3.85 -15.08 -1.72
N ILE A 134 -3.34 -14.07 -2.41
CA ILE A 134 -3.88 -12.71 -2.50
C ILE A 134 -4.02 -12.37 -3.98
N ASP A 135 -5.17 -11.84 -4.36
CA ASP A 135 -5.46 -11.42 -5.72
C ASP A 135 -5.12 -9.95 -5.97
N SER A 136 -5.13 -9.55 -7.24
CA SER A 136 -4.85 -8.18 -7.66
C SER A 136 -5.84 -7.15 -7.11
N LYS A 137 -7.10 -7.52 -6.83
CA LYS A 137 -8.11 -6.61 -6.29
C LYS A 137 -7.79 -6.22 -4.86
N SER A 138 -7.41 -7.22 -4.05
CA SER A 138 -6.99 -7.01 -2.66
C SER A 138 -5.73 -6.15 -2.55
N LEU A 139 -4.76 -6.33 -3.48
CA LEU A 139 -3.56 -5.50 -3.56
C LEU A 139 -3.90 -4.06 -3.99
N ALA A 140 -4.75 -3.87 -4.98
CA ALA A 140 -5.15 -2.57 -5.48
C ALA A 140 -5.94 -1.74 -4.45
N ALA A 141 -6.64 -2.39 -3.51
CA ALA A 141 -7.35 -1.73 -2.43
C ALA A 141 -6.42 -1.06 -1.40
N ARG A 142 -5.12 -1.39 -1.43
CA ARG A 142 -4.09 -0.81 -0.54
C ARG A 142 -3.06 -0.07 -1.39
N PRO A 143 -3.18 1.24 -1.56
CA PRO A 143 -2.20 2.03 -2.29
C PRO A 143 -0.93 2.20 -1.45
N VAL A 144 -0.06 1.18 -1.47
CA VAL A 144 1.23 1.15 -0.77
C VAL A 144 2.39 1.36 -1.74
N GLN A 145 3.55 1.75 -1.22
CA GLN A 145 4.72 2.10 -2.03
C GLN A 145 5.48 0.87 -2.53
N ASN A 146 5.47 -0.21 -1.74
CA ASN A 146 6.11 -1.46 -2.12
C ASN A 146 5.21 -2.67 -1.84
N VAL A 147 5.46 -3.75 -2.56
CA VAL A 147 4.66 -4.97 -2.50
C VAL A 147 4.72 -5.61 -1.11
N GLY A 148 5.88 -5.55 -0.43
CA GLY A 148 6.02 -6.07 0.92
C GLY A 148 5.03 -5.41 1.89
N GLN A 149 4.92 -4.07 1.88
CA GLN A 149 3.95 -3.35 2.72
C GLN A 149 2.51 -3.74 2.40
N ALA A 150 2.19 -4.03 1.12
CA ALA A 150 0.85 -4.51 0.75
C ALA A 150 0.48 -5.82 1.44
N LEU A 151 1.45 -6.69 1.66
CA LEU A 151 1.25 -8.01 2.26
C LEU A 151 1.07 -7.98 3.77
N GLN A 152 1.46 -6.88 4.44
CA GLN A 152 1.42 -6.77 5.89
C GLN A 152 -0.02 -6.95 6.44
N GLY A 153 -0.19 -7.93 7.32
CA GLY A 153 -1.47 -8.24 7.94
C GLY A 153 -2.50 -8.94 7.02
N MET A 154 -2.15 -9.21 5.75
CA MET A 154 -3.05 -9.94 4.82
C MET A 154 -2.80 -11.45 4.84
N ILE A 155 -1.59 -11.87 5.16
CA ILE A 155 -1.19 -13.28 5.15
C ILE A 155 -0.90 -13.73 6.58
N PRO A 156 -1.70 -14.61 7.18
CA PRO A 156 -1.42 -15.16 8.50
C PRO A 156 -0.06 -15.85 8.52
N GLY A 157 0.79 -15.50 9.51
CA GLY A 157 2.13 -16.05 9.67
C GLY A 157 3.22 -15.46 8.77
N LEU A 158 2.91 -14.48 7.93
CA LEU A 158 3.91 -13.63 7.28
C LEU A 158 4.16 -12.40 8.14
N ASN A 159 5.35 -12.29 8.68
CA ASN A 159 5.80 -11.15 9.47
C ASN A 159 6.71 -10.25 8.64
N LEU A 160 6.46 -8.96 8.71
CA LEU A 160 7.30 -7.95 8.11
C LEU A 160 7.85 -7.06 9.22
N SER A 161 9.14 -6.90 9.27
CA SER A 161 9.80 -5.94 10.15
C SER A 161 10.59 -4.93 9.35
N VAL A 162 10.46 -3.68 9.74
CA VAL A 162 11.29 -2.58 9.21
C VAL A 162 12.54 -2.54 10.08
N GLY A 163 13.72 -2.52 9.48
CA GLY A 163 14.97 -2.33 10.20
C GLY A 163 15.01 -0.96 10.91
N ASN A 164 16.01 -0.76 11.77
CA ASN A 164 16.20 0.45 12.59
C ASN A 164 16.53 1.73 11.77
N SER A 165 16.11 1.79 10.52
CA SER A 165 16.46 2.87 9.58
C SER A 165 15.61 4.13 9.74
N GLY A 166 14.80 4.23 10.83
CA GLY A 166 14.08 5.45 11.19
C GLY A 166 13.14 6.02 10.13
N GLY A 167 12.66 5.21 9.17
CA GLY A 167 11.80 5.65 8.09
C GLY A 167 12.55 6.04 6.80
N ALA A 168 13.83 5.69 6.65
CA ALA A 168 14.54 5.86 5.39
C ALA A 168 13.81 5.16 4.24
N LEU A 169 13.69 5.85 3.10
CA LEU A 169 12.89 5.39 1.95
C LEU A 169 13.37 4.07 1.33
N ASN A 170 14.67 3.77 1.47
CA ASN A 170 15.27 2.53 0.99
C ASN A 170 15.36 1.44 2.07
N SER A 171 14.65 1.60 3.19
CA SER A 171 14.64 0.59 4.26
C SER A 171 14.22 -0.76 3.71
N SER A 172 15.07 -1.76 3.87
CA SER A 172 14.74 -3.13 3.54
C SER A 172 13.71 -3.68 4.53
N LEU A 173 12.65 -4.30 3.98
CA LEU A 173 11.70 -5.06 4.78
C LEU A 173 12.26 -6.46 5.00
N ALA A 174 12.51 -6.82 6.25
CA ALA A 174 12.82 -8.19 6.60
C ALA A 174 11.52 -9.00 6.61
N LEU A 175 11.48 -10.05 5.81
CA LEU A 175 10.35 -10.94 5.64
C LEU A 175 10.61 -12.25 6.37
N ASN A 176 9.66 -12.68 7.20
CA ASN A 176 9.73 -13.96 7.90
C ASN A 176 8.40 -14.70 7.75
N ILE A 177 8.45 -16.00 7.45
CA ILE A 177 7.27 -16.88 7.47
C ILE A 177 7.34 -17.72 8.73
N ARG A 178 6.31 -17.62 9.61
CA ARG A 178 6.19 -18.34 10.89
C ARG A 178 7.31 -18.06 11.91
N GLY A 179 7.95 -16.89 11.81
CA GLY A 179 8.99 -16.46 12.72
C GLY A 179 10.40 -16.67 12.19
N THR A 180 11.41 -16.35 13.02
CA THR A 180 12.82 -16.44 12.65
C THR A 180 13.25 -17.91 12.68
N GLY A 181 13.58 -18.46 11.53
CA GLY A 181 13.95 -19.87 11.38
C GLY A 181 15.41 -20.20 11.65
N THR A 182 16.25 -19.21 12.01
CA THR A 182 17.67 -19.40 12.29
C THR A 182 18.17 -18.46 13.38
N ILE A 183 19.08 -18.93 14.22
CA ILE A 183 19.78 -18.16 15.25
C ILE A 183 21.24 -17.87 14.85
N GLY A 184 21.69 -18.40 13.71
CA GLY A 184 23.06 -18.22 13.23
C GLY A 184 23.31 -16.80 12.74
N THR A 185 24.40 -16.17 13.18
CA THR A 185 24.90 -14.93 12.63
C THR A 185 25.34 -15.16 11.18
N GLY A 186 24.77 -14.39 10.22
CA GLY A 186 25.10 -14.50 8.80
C GLY A 186 24.18 -15.42 7.98
N SER A 187 23.24 -16.15 8.59
CA SER A 187 22.21 -16.89 7.86
C SER A 187 20.98 -16.01 7.64
N ASN A 188 20.52 -15.98 6.41
CA ASN A 188 19.33 -15.23 6.01
C ASN A 188 18.08 -16.12 6.15
N SER A 189 17.16 -15.77 7.05
CA SER A 189 15.88 -16.48 7.24
C SER A 189 14.76 -15.97 6.31
N SER A 190 15.10 -15.23 5.27
CA SER A 190 14.12 -14.69 4.32
C SER A 190 13.56 -15.79 3.43
N PRO A 191 12.26 -15.75 3.11
CA PRO A 191 11.66 -16.66 2.15
C PRO A 191 12.22 -16.42 0.74
N LEU A 192 12.23 -17.49 -0.06
CA LEU A 192 12.55 -17.41 -1.50
C LEU A 192 11.43 -16.65 -2.22
N VAL A 193 11.76 -15.60 -2.97
CA VAL A 193 10.81 -14.85 -3.78
C VAL A 193 10.98 -15.21 -5.25
N LEU A 194 9.90 -15.69 -5.86
CA LEU A 194 9.85 -16.02 -7.29
C LEU A 194 8.82 -15.16 -8.01
N ILE A 195 9.26 -14.49 -9.06
CA ILE A 195 8.43 -13.64 -9.93
C ILE A 195 8.31 -14.35 -11.28
N ASP A 196 7.10 -14.82 -11.61
CA ASP A 196 6.83 -15.66 -12.79
C ASP A 196 7.80 -16.86 -12.92
N GLY A 197 8.21 -17.44 -11.78
CA GLY A 197 9.13 -18.58 -11.72
C GLY A 197 10.62 -18.23 -11.60
N SER A 198 11.01 -16.98 -11.83
CA SER A 198 12.38 -16.50 -11.69
C SER A 198 12.61 -15.82 -10.33
N GLU A 199 13.76 -16.09 -9.69
CA GLU A 199 14.13 -15.41 -8.44
C GLU A 199 14.24 -13.90 -8.67
N GLY A 200 13.69 -13.11 -7.73
CA GLY A 200 13.67 -11.66 -7.86
C GLY A 200 13.29 -10.94 -6.58
N ASP A 201 13.41 -9.61 -6.62
CA ASP A 201 13.01 -8.71 -5.55
C ASP A 201 11.58 -8.20 -5.78
N MET A 202 10.64 -8.57 -4.90
CA MET A 202 9.25 -8.15 -5.02
C MET A 202 9.07 -6.62 -4.98
N ASN A 203 9.97 -5.90 -4.28
CA ASN A 203 9.88 -4.45 -4.14
C ASN A 203 10.29 -3.71 -5.43
N SER A 204 10.93 -4.41 -6.37
CA SER A 204 11.23 -3.86 -7.69
C SER A 204 10.01 -3.81 -8.62
N LEU A 205 8.89 -4.43 -8.25
CA LEU A 205 7.66 -4.48 -9.05
C LEU A 205 6.72 -3.32 -8.72
N SER A 206 5.93 -2.90 -9.71
CA SER A 206 4.69 -2.16 -9.45
C SER A 206 3.61 -3.12 -8.96
N ALA A 207 2.93 -2.79 -7.86
CA ALA A 207 1.82 -3.59 -7.35
C ALA A 207 0.68 -3.73 -8.39
N ASN A 208 0.56 -2.75 -9.29
CA ASN A 208 -0.43 -2.75 -10.37
C ASN A 208 -0.16 -3.80 -11.45
N ASP A 209 1.07 -4.30 -11.57
CA ASP A 209 1.44 -5.35 -12.53
C ASP A 209 1.23 -6.76 -11.99
N ILE A 210 0.89 -6.91 -10.71
CA ILE A 210 0.70 -8.20 -10.06
C ILE A 210 -0.71 -8.72 -10.31
N GLU A 211 -0.82 -9.99 -10.72
CA GLU A 211 -2.08 -10.73 -10.83
C GLU A 211 -2.43 -11.42 -9.52
N SER A 212 -1.46 -12.11 -8.91
CA SER A 212 -1.64 -12.81 -7.63
C SER A 212 -0.31 -13.03 -6.91
N ILE A 213 -0.39 -13.16 -5.59
CA ILE A 213 0.74 -13.56 -4.73
C ILE A 213 0.30 -14.77 -3.93
N SER A 214 1.09 -15.85 -3.99
CA SER A 214 0.88 -17.07 -3.22
C SER A 214 2.06 -17.29 -2.28
N VAL A 215 1.78 -17.60 -1.01
CA VAL A 215 2.81 -17.87 0.00
C VAL A 215 2.71 -19.31 0.45
N LEU A 216 3.78 -20.07 0.17
CA LEU A 216 3.97 -21.45 0.58
C LEU A 216 4.67 -21.46 1.93
N LYS A 217 3.95 -21.88 2.97
CA LYS A 217 4.42 -21.78 4.35
C LYS A 217 4.99 -23.09 4.89
N ASP A 218 4.70 -24.21 4.24
CA ASP A 218 5.08 -25.53 4.67
C ASP A 218 6.17 -26.13 3.79
N ALA A 219 7.04 -26.92 4.39
CA ALA A 219 8.11 -27.63 3.71
C ALA A 219 7.57 -28.57 2.60
N SER A 220 6.39 -29.18 2.78
CA SER A 220 5.76 -30.03 1.78
C SER A 220 5.42 -29.26 0.50
N ALA A 221 4.91 -28.03 0.63
CA ALA A 221 4.56 -27.18 -0.51
C ALA A 221 5.79 -26.55 -1.16
N SER A 222 6.88 -26.33 -0.39
CA SER A 222 8.10 -25.68 -0.86
C SER A 222 9.21 -26.63 -1.28
N SER A 223 9.06 -27.95 -1.04
CA SER A 223 10.08 -29.00 -1.27
C SER A 223 10.64 -29.03 -2.70
N ILE A 224 9.83 -28.74 -3.69
CA ILE A 224 10.24 -28.71 -5.11
C ILE A 224 11.30 -27.63 -5.42
N TYR A 225 11.46 -26.64 -4.54
CA TYR A 225 12.45 -25.56 -4.69
C TYR A 225 13.77 -25.86 -3.93
N GLY A 226 13.85 -27.01 -3.27
CA GLY A 226 15.04 -27.49 -2.57
C GLY A 226 15.41 -26.66 -1.35
N SER A 227 16.71 -26.66 -1.00
CA SER A 227 17.24 -26.00 0.21
C SER A 227 17.02 -24.48 0.26
N ARG A 228 16.90 -23.82 -0.88
CA ARG A 228 16.64 -22.38 -0.94
C ARG A 228 15.27 -21.99 -0.41
N ALA A 229 14.34 -22.92 -0.34
CA ALA A 229 12.97 -22.71 0.13
C ALA A 229 12.76 -23.13 1.61
N ALA A 230 13.83 -23.35 2.37
CA ALA A 230 13.76 -23.80 3.76
C ALA A 230 12.93 -22.88 4.66
N PHE A 231 12.90 -21.57 4.36
CA PHE A 231 12.12 -20.55 5.08
C PHE A 231 10.82 -20.14 4.40
N GLY A 232 10.33 -21.00 3.47
CA GLY A 232 9.12 -20.77 2.69
C GLY A 232 9.37 -20.09 1.34
N VAL A 233 8.31 -19.96 0.54
CA VAL A 233 8.37 -19.38 -0.81
C VAL A 233 7.23 -18.39 -1.01
N ILE A 234 7.56 -17.25 -1.60
CA ILE A 234 6.60 -16.26 -2.08
C ILE A 234 6.59 -16.31 -3.61
N LEU A 235 5.47 -16.74 -4.16
CA LEU A 235 5.25 -16.84 -5.61
C LEU A 235 4.44 -15.63 -6.07
N ILE A 236 5.02 -14.81 -6.94
CA ILE A 236 4.38 -13.65 -7.53
C ILE A 236 4.11 -13.96 -8.99
N LYS A 237 2.84 -13.90 -9.36
CA LYS A 237 2.41 -13.97 -10.74
C LYS A 237 2.07 -12.57 -11.23
N THR A 238 2.72 -12.12 -12.30
CA THR A 238 2.42 -10.81 -12.90
C THR A 238 1.38 -10.96 -14.01
N LYS A 239 0.66 -9.87 -14.30
CA LYS A 239 -0.41 -9.83 -15.30
C LYS A 239 0.08 -10.26 -16.67
N ASN A 240 -0.78 -10.96 -17.40
CA ASN A 240 -0.57 -11.40 -18.77
C ASN A 240 -1.60 -10.78 -19.72
N GLY A 241 -1.31 -10.79 -21.01
CA GLY A 241 -2.29 -10.53 -22.06
C GLY A 241 -3.41 -11.59 -22.04
N ARG A 242 -4.59 -11.20 -22.42
CA ARG A 242 -5.76 -12.08 -22.60
C ARG A 242 -6.30 -11.87 -23.99
N GLU A 243 -6.88 -12.91 -24.55
CA GLU A 243 -7.59 -12.83 -25.84
C GLU A 243 -8.68 -11.75 -25.79
N GLY A 244 -8.79 -10.99 -26.87
CA GLY A 244 -9.76 -9.91 -27.02
C GLY A 244 -9.15 -8.60 -27.48
N ARG A 245 -10.01 -7.57 -27.60
CA ARG A 245 -9.58 -6.23 -28.04
C ARG A 245 -8.56 -5.62 -27.11
N ALA A 246 -7.69 -4.79 -27.64
CA ALA A 246 -6.74 -4.02 -26.85
C ALA A 246 -7.44 -3.22 -25.75
N ARG A 247 -6.98 -3.40 -24.51
CA ARG A 247 -7.50 -2.70 -23.33
C ARG A 247 -6.38 -1.84 -22.74
N VAL A 248 -6.64 -0.53 -22.65
CA VAL A 248 -5.76 0.41 -21.97
C VAL A 248 -6.29 0.64 -20.57
N ALA A 249 -5.41 0.60 -19.58
CA ALA A 249 -5.74 0.91 -18.19
C ALA A 249 -4.70 1.87 -17.61
N TYR A 250 -5.17 2.90 -16.92
CA TYR A 250 -4.34 3.85 -16.19
C TYR A 250 -4.77 3.87 -14.73
N THR A 251 -3.78 3.87 -13.83
CA THR A 251 -3.97 4.02 -12.40
C THR A 251 -3.03 5.11 -11.89
N GLY A 252 -3.58 6.11 -11.19
CA GLY A 252 -2.81 7.18 -10.56
C GLY A 252 -3.14 7.27 -9.08
N ASN A 253 -2.12 7.44 -8.24
CA ASN A 253 -2.24 7.61 -6.79
C ASN A 253 -1.40 8.79 -6.33
N VAL A 254 -1.97 9.64 -5.47
CA VAL A 254 -1.26 10.68 -4.73
C VAL A 254 -1.42 10.40 -3.25
N ARG A 255 -0.33 10.46 -2.50
CA ARG A 255 -0.28 10.12 -1.08
C ARG A 255 0.50 11.17 -0.32
N PHE A 256 0.18 11.33 0.95
CA PHE A 256 0.90 12.17 1.88
C PHE A 256 1.26 11.33 3.10
N ALA A 257 2.56 11.20 3.37
CA ALA A 257 3.06 10.43 4.50
C ALA A 257 3.40 11.38 5.66
N THR A 258 3.14 10.93 6.88
CA THR A 258 3.55 11.59 8.12
C THR A 258 4.07 10.56 9.10
N ALA A 259 4.97 10.96 9.99
CA ALA A 259 5.42 10.09 11.07
C ALA A 259 4.27 9.84 12.05
N THR A 260 3.93 8.57 12.30
CA THR A 260 2.79 8.18 13.15
C THR A 260 3.14 8.04 14.62
N GLN A 261 4.39 7.71 14.93
CA GLN A 261 4.89 7.54 16.29
C GLN A 261 6.17 8.35 16.42
N VAL A 262 6.04 9.53 16.99
CA VAL A 262 7.15 10.43 17.31
C VAL A 262 7.21 10.52 18.82
N PRO A 263 8.38 10.28 19.46
CA PRO A 263 8.52 10.48 20.89
C PRO A 263 8.18 11.91 21.31
N GLU A 264 7.48 12.05 22.42
CA GLU A 264 7.30 13.35 23.05
C GLU A 264 8.57 13.71 23.82
N MET A 265 9.13 14.87 23.50
CA MET A 265 10.39 15.34 24.09
C MET A 265 10.11 16.35 25.20
N MET A 266 11.00 16.40 26.18
CA MET A 266 10.99 17.47 27.18
C MET A 266 11.18 18.82 26.49
N ASP A 267 10.43 19.83 26.94
CA ASP A 267 10.73 21.21 26.58
C ASP A 267 12.04 21.69 27.27
N SER A 268 12.56 22.82 26.83
CA SER A 268 13.87 23.35 27.32
C SER A 268 13.86 23.61 28.82
N GLU A 269 12.73 24.06 29.41
CA GLU A 269 12.62 24.33 30.84
C GLU A 269 12.64 23.04 31.67
N GLN A 270 11.86 22.04 31.26
CA GLN A 270 11.85 20.73 31.92
C GLN A 270 13.21 20.06 31.83
N PHE A 271 13.82 20.10 30.65
CA PHE A 271 15.14 19.55 30.38
C PHE A 271 16.21 20.21 31.28
N ALA A 272 16.28 21.54 31.33
CA ALA A 272 17.25 22.26 32.11
C ALA A 272 17.06 22.02 33.62
N LYS A 273 15.83 22.00 34.14
CA LYS A 273 15.53 21.64 35.53
C LYS A 273 15.99 20.22 35.87
N TYR A 274 15.74 19.26 34.95
CA TYR A 274 16.21 17.87 35.13
C TYR A 274 17.73 17.80 35.21
N PHE A 275 18.45 18.45 34.28
CA PHE A 275 19.91 18.46 34.29
C PHE A 275 20.49 19.14 35.51
N ASN A 276 19.92 20.24 35.99
CA ASN A 276 20.35 20.93 37.21
C ASN A 276 20.15 20.01 38.43
N ALA A 277 19.01 19.32 38.54
CA ALA A 277 18.77 18.36 39.61
C ALA A 277 19.77 17.19 39.56
N ALA A 278 20.01 16.65 38.37
CA ALA A 278 20.99 15.57 38.19
C ALA A 278 22.43 16.00 38.54
N GLY A 279 22.85 17.19 38.09
CA GLY A 279 24.15 17.75 38.41
C GLY A 279 24.34 17.98 39.91
N THR A 280 23.35 18.54 40.59
CA THR A 280 23.36 18.73 42.05
C THR A 280 23.42 17.40 42.79
N ASN A 281 22.61 16.42 42.41
CA ASN A 281 22.62 15.09 43.02
C ASN A 281 23.95 14.35 42.82
N ALA A 282 24.64 14.62 41.71
CA ALA A 282 25.96 14.06 41.44
C ALA A 282 27.12 14.84 42.14
N GLY A 283 26.82 15.88 42.87
CA GLY A 283 27.84 16.72 43.51
C GLY A 283 28.56 17.70 42.59
N ASN A 284 28.11 17.84 41.33
CA ASN A 284 28.75 18.68 40.31
C ASN A 284 28.18 20.12 40.25
N GLY A 285 27.20 20.47 41.11
CA GLY A 285 26.48 21.73 41.06
C GLY A 285 25.44 21.82 39.93
N THR A 286 24.97 23.04 39.67
CA THR A 286 23.98 23.31 38.60
C THR A 286 24.67 23.37 37.23
N VAL A 287 24.05 22.75 36.26
CA VAL A 287 24.53 22.71 34.85
C VAL A 287 24.15 23.99 34.10
N PHE A 288 22.92 24.44 34.26
CA PHE A 288 22.41 25.68 33.72
C PHE A 288 22.42 26.76 34.79
N THR A 289 23.01 27.94 34.47
CA THR A 289 23.03 29.09 35.40
C THR A 289 21.64 29.67 35.60
N ASP A 290 21.44 30.43 36.69
CA ASP A 290 20.17 31.11 36.97
C ASP A 290 19.80 32.09 35.85
N GLU A 291 20.77 32.74 35.23
CA GLU A 291 20.56 33.65 34.12
C GLU A 291 20.03 32.92 32.88
N ILE A 292 20.64 31.81 32.50
CA ILE A 292 20.19 30.95 31.38
C ILE A 292 18.79 30.38 31.68
N MET A 293 18.53 29.94 32.91
CA MET A 293 17.21 29.47 33.31
C MET A 293 16.13 30.57 33.12
N LYS A 294 16.40 31.82 33.50
CA LYS A 294 15.49 32.94 33.26
C LYS A 294 15.26 33.17 31.76
N ARG A 295 16.30 33.10 30.93
CA ARG A 295 16.20 33.25 29.48
C ARG A 295 15.38 32.12 28.85
N ILE A 296 15.56 30.87 29.28
CA ILE A 296 14.77 29.71 28.83
C ILE A 296 13.27 29.93 29.09
N VAL A 297 12.92 30.36 30.31
CA VAL A 297 11.53 30.64 30.68
C VAL A 297 10.95 31.79 29.87
N ALA A 298 11.70 32.90 29.73
CA ALA A 298 11.27 34.05 28.96
C ALA A 298 11.11 33.70 27.45
N TYR A 299 12.03 32.93 26.90
CA TYR A 299 11.94 32.43 25.51
C TYR A 299 10.68 31.60 25.27
N LYS A 300 10.43 30.63 26.16
CA LYS A 300 9.24 29.76 26.09
C LYS A 300 7.93 30.54 26.23
N GLN A 301 7.91 31.60 27.06
CA GLN A 301 6.76 32.48 27.24
C GLN A 301 6.61 33.54 26.15
N GLY A 302 7.58 33.67 25.25
CA GLY A 302 7.61 34.74 24.23
C GLY A 302 7.83 36.15 24.78
N THR A 303 8.33 36.27 26.03
CA THR A 303 8.60 37.55 26.72
C THR A 303 10.06 38.00 26.60
N ILE A 304 10.90 37.19 25.91
CA ILE A 304 12.32 37.50 25.72
C ILE A 304 12.48 38.72 24.78
N SER A 305 13.53 39.51 25.00
CA SER A 305 13.83 40.67 24.15
C SER A 305 14.15 40.24 22.71
N GLU A 306 13.94 41.13 21.75
CA GLU A 306 14.16 40.88 20.31
C GLU A 306 15.59 40.39 20.04
N GLU A 307 16.59 41.01 20.69
CA GLU A 307 18.01 40.72 20.55
C GLU A 307 18.36 39.27 20.96
N LEU A 308 17.60 38.68 21.87
CA LEU A 308 17.81 37.34 22.41
C LEU A 308 16.86 36.30 21.80
N ARG A 309 16.02 36.69 20.83
CA ARG A 309 14.97 35.86 20.22
C ARG A 309 15.51 34.67 19.41
N SER A 310 16.78 34.72 18.98
CA SER A 310 17.41 33.57 18.30
C SER A 310 17.62 32.36 19.20
N GLY A 311 17.53 32.49 20.51
CA GLY A 311 17.77 31.41 21.47
C GLY A 311 19.26 31.14 21.75
N THR A 312 20.16 31.98 21.22
CA THR A 312 21.61 31.87 21.39
C THR A 312 22.26 33.24 21.37
N SER A 313 23.56 33.30 21.65
CA SER A 313 24.43 34.46 21.48
C SER A 313 25.78 34.04 20.88
N TRP A 314 26.46 34.99 20.28
CA TRP A 314 27.80 34.77 19.75
C TRP A 314 28.84 34.72 20.85
N ASN A 315 29.71 33.70 20.81
CA ASN A 315 30.86 33.59 21.69
C ASN A 315 32.12 34.10 20.99
N GLU A 316 32.62 35.26 21.40
CA GLU A 316 33.80 35.88 20.80
C GLU A 316 35.09 35.08 20.98
N ARG A 317 35.19 34.33 22.10
CA ARG A 317 36.36 33.50 22.39
C ARG A 317 36.44 32.29 21.46
N ASP A 318 35.31 31.58 21.33
CA ASP A 318 35.23 30.35 20.56
C ASP A 318 34.89 30.64 19.09
N ARG A 319 34.54 31.91 18.78
CA ARG A 319 34.12 32.39 17.45
C ARG A 319 32.98 31.49 16.87
N ALA A 320 32.03 31.18 17.71
CA ALA A 320 30.91 30.30 17.40
C ALA A 320 29.63 30.74 18.13
N TRP A 321 28.49 30.26 17.66
CA TRP A 321 27.21 30.43 18.34
C TRP A 321 27.15 29.49 19.55
N ASN A 322 26.71 30.01 20.69
CA ASN A 322 26.52 29.24 21.90
C ASN A 322 25.48 28.16 21.73
N LEU A 323 25.77 26.99 22.23
CA LEU A 323 24.90 25.80 22.24
C LEU A 323 24.87 25.18 23.64
N TYR A 324 24.03 24.18 23.83
CA TYR A 324 23.91 23.38 25.04
C TYR A 324 23.53 24.18 26.28
N THR A 325 24.48 24.34 27.21
CA THR A 325 24.30 25.05 28.50
C THR A 325 24.19 26.54 28.37
N ASP A 326 24.71 27.10 27.27
CA ASP A 326 24.81 28.52 27.03
C ASP A 326 23.80 29.02 25.96
N SER A 327 22.81 28.22 25.68
CA SER A 327 21.70 28.53 24.80
C SER A 327 20.35 28.36 25.50
N TRP A 328 19.29 29.02 24.98
CA TRP A 328 18.00 29.13 25.66
C TRP A 328 16.80 28.99 24.72
N ALA A 329 16.98 28.40 23.54
CA ALA A 329 15.87 28.06 22.64
C ALA A 329 14.90 27.04 23.25
N ASN A 330 13.82 26.78 22.57
CA ASN A 330 12.85 25.70 22.90
C ASN A 330 12.51 24.93 21.64
N THR A 331 13.44 24.09 21.20
CA THR A 331 13.35 23.37 19.92
C THR A 331 12.78 21.99 20.12
N ASP A 332 11.64 21.69 19.49
CA ASP A 332 11.17 20.34 19.27
C ASP A 332 11.89 19.76 18.04
N TRP A 333 12.91 18.96 18.30
CA TRP A 333 13.77 18.42 17.24
C TRP A 333 13.06 17.44 16.32
N PHE A 334 12.03 16.73 16.78
CA PHE A 334 11.23 15.88 15.90
C PHE A 334 10.35 16.71 14.97
N ALA A 335 9.67 17.73 15.49
CA ALA A 335 8.89 18.65 14.68
C ALA A 335 9.76 19.44 13.69
N GLU A 336 11.01 19.76 14.08
CA GLU A 336 11.95 20.46 13.21
C GLU A 336 12.51 19.58 12.10
N MET A 337 12.89 18.34 12.40
CA MET A 337 13.53 17.45 11.45
C MET A 337 12.54 16.74 10.50
N TYR A 338 11.30 16.51 10.94
CA TYR A 338 10.31 15.78 10.13
C TYR A 338 9.33 16.72 9.43
N ARG A 339 9.01 16.37 8.19
CA ARG A 339 7.89 16.97 7.44
C ARG A 339 6.58 16.38 7.93
N LYS A 340 5.54 17.22 8.06
CA LYS A 340 4.20 16.76 8.41
C LYS A 340 3.51 16.02 7.26
N ASN A 341 3.84 16.36 6.01
CA ASN A 341 3.20 15.82 4.82
C ASN A 341 4.25 15.60 3.73
N ALA A 342 4.87 14.44 3.66
CA ALA A 342 5.77 14.08 2.57
C ALA A 342 4.95 13.56 1.38
N PRO A 343 4.96 14.26 0.22
CA PRO A 343 4.17 13.84 -0.93
C PRO A 343 4.81 12.64 -1.64
N SER A 344 3.95 11.83 -2.23
CA SER A 344 4.32 10.71 -3.09
C SER A 344 3.27 10.54 -4.17
N GLN A 345 3.69 10.26 -5.39
CA GLN A 345 2.81 10.00 -6.51
C GLN A 345 3.24 8.72 -7.23
N GLU A 346 2.25 8.01 -7.73
CA GLU A 346 2.46 6.79 -8.49
C GLU A 346 1.54 6.79 -9.71
N HIS A 347 2.11 6.48 -10.87
CA HIS A 347 1.37 6.39 -12.12
C HIS A 347 1.70 5.04 -12.77
N ASN A 348 0.67 4.34 -13.21
CA ASN A 348 0.81 3.09 -13.97
C ASN A 348 -0.08 3.15 -15.20
N LEU A 349 0.49 2.89 -16.36
CA LEU A 349 -0.23 2.75 -17.62
C LEU A 349 0.03 1.35 -18.17
N SER A 350 -1.02 0.62 -18.53
CA SER A 350 -0.87 -0.70 -19.12
C SER A 350 -1.77 -0.88 -20.35
N ILE A 351 -1.29 -1.68 -21.29
CA ILE A 351 -2.00 -2.07 -22.50
C ILE A 351 -1.94 -3.59 -22.59
N SER A 352 -3.08 -4.23 -22.71
CA SER A 352 -3.17 -5.69 -22.85
C SER A 352 -4.19 -6.07 -23.92
N GLY A 353 -3.97 -7.18 -24.57
CA GLY A 353 -4.86 -7.68 -25.60
C GLY A 353 -4.37 -9.00 -26.18
N GLY A 354 -5.07 -9.49 -27.19
CA GLY A 354 -4.67 -10.68 -27.91
C GLY A 354 -5.64 -11.04 -29.04
N SER A 355 -5.18 -11.83 -29.96
CA SER A 355 -5.95 -12.43 -31.04
C SER A 355 -5.62 -13.90 -31.10
N GLY A 356 -6.58 -14.80 -31.14
CA GLY A 356 -6.56 -16.27 -31.19
C GLY A 356 -5.23 -17.03 -30.98
N LYS A 357 -4.10 -16.47 -31.40
CA LYS A 357 -2.76 -17.09 -31.28
C LYS A 357 -1.78 -16.30 -30.45
N THR A 358 -1.97 -14.98 -30.32
CA THR A 358 -0.97 -14.11 -29.70
C THR A 358 -1.60 -13.23 -28.62
N ASN A 359 -1.04 -13.24 -27.45
CA ASN A 359 -1.44 -12.39 -26.32
C ASN A 359 -0.26 -11.49 -25.91
N TYR A 360 -0.55 -10.25 -25.54
CA TYR A 360 0.46 -9.29 -25.12
C TYR A 360 0.01 -8.49 -23.90
N TYR A 361 0.98 -8.12 -23.09
CA TYR A 361 0.83 -7.19 -21.97
C TYR A 361 2.05 -6.27 -21.93
N VAL A 362 1.81 -4.97 -21.92
CA VAL A 362 2.86 -3.96 -21.77
C VAL A 362 2.42 -2.98 -20.70
N SER A 363 3.30 -2.67 -19.75
CA SER A 363 3.05 -1.66 -18.72
C SER A 363 4.27 -0.79 -18.48
N GLY A 364 4.00 0.47 -18.12
CA GLY A 364 4.98 1.42 -17.62
C GLY A 364 4.49 2.01 -16.30
N ALA A 365 5.35 2.06 -15.29
CA ALA A 365 5.02 2.67 -14.01
C ALA A 365 6.12 3.62 -13.54
N LEU A 366 5.69 4.68 -12.85
CA LEU A 366 6.52 5.67 -12.17
C LEU A 366 6.04 5.80 -10.73
N LEU A 367 6.95 5.67 -9.78
CA LEU A 367 6.80 6.06 -8.39
C LEU A 367 7.77 7.20 -8.10
N ASP A 368 7.27 8.32 -7.59
CA ASP A 368 8.07 9.46 -7.10
C ASP A 368 7.67 9.75 -5.66
N GLN A 369 8.62 9.67 -4.74
CA GLN A 369 8.37 9.75 -3.31
C GLN A 369 9.37 10.67 -2.63
N GLN A 370 8.87 11.62 -1.83
CA GLN A 370 9.68 12.44 -0.93
C GLN A 370 9.77 11.77 0.44
N GLY A 371 10.95 11.89 1.06
CA GLY A 371 11.17 11.42 2.42
C GLY A 371 10.59 12.33 3.49
N LEU A 372 10.55 11.81 4.71
CA LEU A 372 10.04 12.54 5.87
C LEU A 372 11.02 13.59 6.39
N ILE A 373 12.29 13.52 6.02
CA ILE A 373 13.31 14.46 6.50
C ILE A 373 13.16 15.80 5.79
N ARG A 374 13.16 16.90 6.58
CA ARG A 374 12.95 18.24 6.07
C ARG A 374 14.19 18.82 5.38
N TYR A 375 15.36 18.54 5.94
CA TYR A 375 16.62 19.10 5.49
C TYR A 375 17.29 18.24 4.43
N GLY A 376 17.85 18.90 3.42
CA GLY A 376 18.49 18.23 2.30
C GLY A 376 17.52 17.56 1.33
N HIS A 377 18.04 16.64 0.54
CA HIS A 377 17.31 15.96 -0.51
C HIS A 377 17.13 14.47 -0.15
N ASP A 378 15.96 14.11 0.39
CA ASP A 378 15.58 12.73 0.70
C ASP A 378 14.42 12.34 -0.24
N ALA A 379 14.73 11.59 -1.29
CA ALA A 379 13.77 11.24 -2.34
C ALA A 379 14.06 9.87 -2.95
N PHE A 380 13.01 9.17 -3.31
CA PHE A 380 13.06 7.87 -3.98
C PHE A 380 12.22 7.90 -5.25
N LYS A 381 12.80 7.44 -6.37
CA LYS A 381 12.09 7.24 -7.62
C LYS A 381 12.23 5.81 -8.10
N ARG A 382 11.17 5.26 -8.64
CA ARG A 382 11.21 3.94 -9.28
C ARG A 382 10.47 4.01 -10.62
N TYR A 383 11.15 3.54 -11.64
CA TYR A 383 10.62 3.35 -12.98
C TYR A 383 10.50 1.86 -13.24
N ASN A 384 9.39 1.42 -13.80
CA ASN A 384 9.16 0.05 -14.21
C ASN A 384 8.71 0.01 -15.66
N LEU A 385 9.22 -0.96 -16.39
CA LEU A 385 8.75 -1.32 -17.73
C LEU A 385 8.61 -2.84 -17.80
N THR A 386 7.41 -3.32 -18.10
CA THR A 386 7.12 -4.74 -18.30
C THR A 386 6.56 -4.95 -19.69
N ALA A 387 7.12 -5.90 -20.43
CA ALA A 387 6.60 -6.33 -21.72
C ALA A 387 6.53 -7.85 -21.76
N LYS A 388 5.37 -8.39 -22.08
CA LYS A 388 5.10 -9.82 -22.20
C LYS A 388 4.42 -10.10 -23.54
N LEU A 389 4.92 -11.10 -24.22
CA LEU A 389 4.34 -11.63 -25.44
C LEU A 389 4.26 -13.15 -25.33
N SER A 390 3.12 -13.72 -25.65
CA SER A 390 2.94 -15.17 -25.76
C SER A 390 2.26 -15.48 -27.08
N THR A 391 2.79 -16.41 -27.85
CA THR A 391 2.24 -16.76 -29.15
C THR A 391 2.30 -18.26 -29.40
N ASP A 392 1.23 -18.79 -29.96
CA ASP A 392 1.16 -20.17 -30.45
C ASP A 392 1.73 -20.23 -31.85
N ILE A 393 2.98 -20.69 -31.97
CA ILE A 393 3.69 -20.86 -33.25
C ILE A 393 3.00 -21.97 -34.05
N THR A 394 2.65 -23.04 -33.36
CA THR A 394 1.88 -24.17 -33.89
C THR A 394 0.83 -24.57 -32.86
N PRO A 395 -0.17 -25.41 -33.17
CA PRO A 395 -1.15 -25.91 -32.19
C PRO A 395 -0.53 -26.65 -30.99
N TRP A 396 0.70 -27.11 -31.12
CA TRP A 396 1.41 -27.86 -30.09
C TRP A 396 2.60 -27.11 -29.47
N LEU A 397 3.00 -25.90 -29.99
CA LEU A 397 4.15 -25.13 -29.51
C LEU A 397 3.75 -23.69 -29.22
N THR A 398 3.85 -23.30 -27.97
CA THR A 398 3.70 -21.91 -27.48
C THR A 398 5.06 -21.36 -27.10
N VAL A 399 5.37 -20.15 -27.56
CA VAL A 399 6.57 -19.39 -27.20
C VAL A 399 6.14 -18.15 -26.44
N SER A 400 6.72 -17.94 -25.25
CA SER A 400 6.46 -16.76 -24.45
C SER A 400 7.78 -16.02 -24.11
N TYR A 401 7.76 -14.71 -24.26
CA TYR A 401 8.87 -13.85 -23.88
C TYR A 401 8.41 -12.78 -22.92
N THR A 402 9.14 -12.62 -21.83
CA THR A 402 8.92 -11.58 -20.82
C THR A 402 10.19 -10.76 -20.66
N ASN A 403 10.04 -9.44 -20.70
CA ASN A 403 11.08 -8.48 -20.33
C ASN A 403 10.55 -7.61 -19.21
N ARG A 404 11.29 -7.52 -18.10
CA ARG A 404 11.02 -6.61 -16.98
C ARG A 404 12.27 -5.79 -16.72
N TRP A 405 12.14 -4.49 -16.78
CA TRP A 405 13.15 -3.54 -16.37
C TRP A 405 12.64 -2.69 -15.23
N SER A 406 13.49 -2.47 -14.23
CA SER A 406 13.25 -1.51 -13.18
C SER A 406 14.47 -0.69 -12.89
N ARG A 407 14.29 0.61 -12.69
CA ARG A 407 15.30 1.54 -12.15
C ARG A 407 14.80 2.13 -10.85
N GLU A 408 15.61 2.00 -9.81
CA GLU A 408 15.42 2.63 -8.52
C GLU A 408 16.49 3.70 -8.35
N GLU A 409 16.08 4.91 -8.03
CA GLU A 409 16.96 6.04 -7.73
C GLU A 409 16.63 6.51 -6.32
N TYR A 410 17.57 6.37 -5.41
CA TYR A 410 17.48 6.89 -4.05
C TYR A 410 18.53 7.97 -3.85
N SER A 411 18.11 9.12 -3.37
CA SER A 411 18.96 10.25 -3.05
C SER A 411 18.69 10.69 -1.62
N ARG A 412 19.73 10.83 -0.82
CA ARG A 412 19.64 11.29 0.56
C ARG A 412 20.81 12.19 0.92
N PRO A 413 20.71 13.02 1.97
CA PRO A 413 21.86 13.72 2.51
C PRO A 413 22.99 12.76 2.90
N SER A 414 24.23 13.08 2.57
CA SER A 414 25.41 12.27 2.92
C SER A 414 25.57 12.04 4.42
N TYR A 415 25.14 13.03 5.21
CA TYR A 415 25.15 12.97 6.68
C TYR A 415 24.00 12.20 7.31
N MET A 416 23.06 11.69 6.52
CA MET A 416 21.96 10.84 7.00
C MET A 416 22.45 9.44 7.29
N THR A 417 23.24 9.29 8.34
CA THR A 417 23.81 8.02 8.79
C THR A 417 22.79 7.19 9.57
N GLY A 418 23.11 5.93 9.87
CA GLY A 418 22.27 5.08 10.72
C GLY A 418 22.03 5.61 12.14
N LEU A 419 22.94 6.47 12.64
CA LEU A 419 22.79 7.13 13.94
C LEU A 419 21.97 8.43 13.88
N PHE A 420 21.67 8.95 12.71
CA PHE A 420 20.96 10.21 12.56
C PHE A 420 19.63 10.25 13.34
N PHE A 421 18.82 9.23 13.18
CA PHE A 421 17.52 9.12 13.86
C PHE A 421 17.66 8.96 15.38
N HIS A 422 18.68 8.25 15.83
CA HIS A 422 19.02 8.15 17.24
C HIS A 422 19.46 9.51 17.81
N ASN A 423 20.24 10.26 17.04
CA ASN A 423 20.74 11.59 17.45
C ASN A 423 19.63 12.61 17.59
N ILE A 424 18.55 12.55 16.82
CA ILE A 424 17.40 13.47 16.97
C ILE A 424 16.86 13.41 18.41
N ALA A 425 16.67 12.21 18.96
CA ALA A 425 16.17 12.01 20.32
C ALA A 425 17.12 12.48 21.43
N ARG A 426 18.40 12.68 21.11
CA ARG A 426 19.45 13.11 22.07
C ARG A 426 19.78 14.60 21.99
N ARG A 427 19.19 15.32 21.05
CA ARG A 427 19.46 16.77 20.90
C ARG A 427 18.87 17.55 22.03
N TRP A 428 19.62 18.54 22.48
CA TRP A 428 19.17 19.40 23.57
C TRP A 428 18.10 20.38 23.05
N PRO A 429 16.96 20.47 23.69
CA PRO A 429 15.90 21.40 23.29
C PRO A 429 16.31 22.86 23.46
N THR A 430 17.33 23.13 24.26
CA THR A 430 17.93 24.49 24.43
C THR A 430 18.69 24.94 23.20
N ASN A 431 19.11 24.01 22.32
CA ASN A 431 19.87 24.40 21.11
C ASN A 431 18.93 25.04 20.08
N PRO A 432 19.27 26.22 19.55
CA PRO A 432 18.53 26.84 18.46
C PRO A 432 18.86 26.17 17.12
N VAL A 433 17.93 26.29 16.19
CA VAL A 433 18.09 25.81 14.80
C VAL A 433 18.87 26.84 13.97
N ARG A 434 18.56 28.12 14.20
CA ARG A 434 19.06 29.26 13.40
C ARG A 434 19.63 30.35 14.29
N ASP A 435 20.58 31.09 13.72
CA ASP A 435 21.17 32.28 14.34
C ASP A 435 20.26 33.52 14.19
N VAL A 436 20.77 34.67 14.62
CA VAL A 436 20.06 35.95 14.57
C VAL A 436 19.75 36.43 13.15
N HIS A 437 20.51 35.97 12.16
CA HIS A 437 20.35 36.30 10.74
C HIS A 437 19.47 35.27 9.99
N GLY A 438 19.06 34.19 10.67
CA GLY A 438 18.22 33.12 10.10
C GLY A 438 19.01 32.00 9.43
N TYR A 439 20.34 31.99 9.51
CA TYR A 439 21.16 30.88 8.99
C TYR A 439 21.19 29.70 9.95
N LEU A 440 21.35 28.49 9.39
CA LEU A 440 21.46 27.27 10.18
C LEU A 440 22.74 27.28 11.02
N ILE A 441 22.62 26.86 12.27
CA ILE A 441 23.77 26.80 13.21
C ILE A 441 24.45 25.44 13.09
N PRO A 442 25.80 25.38 13.00
CA PRO A 442 26.55 24.13 13.08
C PRO A 442 26.34 23.42 14.42
N GLY A 443 26.62 22.12 14.45
CA GLY A 443 26.50 21.27 15.67
C GLY A 443 25.13 20.63 15.87
N ASN A 444 24.12 21.01 15.11
CA ASN A 444 22.77 20.37 15.12
C ASN A 444 22.53 19.42 13.96
N GLU A 445 23.53 19.13 13.13
CA GLU A 445 23.47 18.34 11.90
C GLU A 445 22.49 18.87 10.83
N THR A 446 21.72 19.93 11.10
CA THR A 446 20.77 20.52 10.13
C THR A 446 21.47 21.08 8.89
N ILE A 447 22.55 21.82 9.10
CA ILE A 447 23.35 22.38 8.01
C ILE A 447 24.09 21.29 7.22
N GLN A 448 24.64 20.29 7.93
CA GLN A 448 25.26 19.12 7.29
C GLN A 448 24.26 18.34 6.44
N MET A 449 23.04 18.18 6.94
CA MET A 449 21.96 17.55 6.20
C MET A 449 21.55 18.34 4.97
N GLN A 450 21.52 19.67 5.06
CA GLN A 450 21.08 20.53 3.97
C GLN A 450 22.15 20.72 2.90
N ASP A 451 23.39 21.03 3.30
CA ASP A 451 24.45 21.53 2.42
C ASP A 451 25.66 20.59 2.33
N GLY A 452 25.73 19.55 3.17
CA GLY A 452 26.89 18.68 3.34
C GLY A 452 27.09 17.63 2.25
N GLY A 453 26.30 17.66 1.18
CA GLY A 453 26.41 16.73 0.06
C GLY A 453 25.31 15.69 -0.02
N VAL A 454 25.39 14.84 -1.04
CA VAL A 454 24.32 13.89 -1.40
C VAL A 454 24.90 12.49 -1.61
N ASP A 455 24.23 11.50 -1.03
CA ASP A 455 24.44 10.09 -1.31
C ASP A 455 23.34 9.64 -2.30
N ARG A 456 23.74 9.28 -3.54
CA ARG A 456 22.85 8.82 -4.60
C ARG A 456 23.14 7.35 -4.89
N ASN A 457 22.09 6.55 -4.88
CA ASN A 457 22.14 5.13 -5.19
C ASN A 457 21.16 4.85 -6.32
N GLN A 458 21.67 4.43 -7.47
CA GLN A 458 20.89 3.96 -8.61
C GLN A 458 21.04 2.47 -8.75
N ARG A 459 19.92 1.78 -8.93
CA ARG A 459 19.91 0.34 -9.18
C ARG A 459 19.02 0.01 -10.37
N ASP A 460 19.62 -0.51 -11.41
CA ASP A 460 18.94 -1.02 -12.58
C ASP A 460 18.85 -2.55 -12.51
N ARG A 461 17.66 -3.10 -12.70
CA ARG A 461 17.44 -4.54 -12.82
C ARG A 461 16.78 -4.84 -14.16
N VAL A 462 17.31 -5.84 -14.85
CA VAL A 462 16.75 -6.39 -16.08
C VAL A 462 16.52 -7.87 -15.87
N ASN A 463 15.30 -8.31 -16.11
CA ASN A 463 14.95 -9.71 -16.16
C ASN A 463 14.37 -10.04 -17.53
N GLN A 464 14.97 -11.00 -18.21
CA GLN A 464 14.51 -11.53 -19.50
C GLN A 464 14.22 -13.01 -19.33
N GLN A 465 13.03 -13.43 -19.73
CA GLN A 465 12.58 -14.81 -19.61
C GLN A 465 12.02 -15.28 -20.94
N LEU A 466 12.57 -16.38 -21.45
CA LEU A 466 12.04 -17.09 -22.60
C LEU A 466 11.50 -18.44 -22.15
N THR A 467 10.23 -18.68 -22.43
CA THR A 467 9.54 -19.93 -22.10
C THR A 467 9.05 -20.61 -23.37
N LEU A 468 9.38 -21.89 -23.53
CA LEU A 468 8.90 -22.77 -24.59
C LEU A 468 8.01 -23.85 -23.97
N GLU A 469 6.78 -23.92 -24.41
CA GLU A 469 5.85 -24.98 -23.99
C GLU A 469 5.44 -25.80 -25.22
N ALA A 470 5.74 -27.09 -25.20
CA ALA A 470 5.37 -28.01 -26.26
C ALA A 470 4.41 -29.10 -25.75
N ARG A 471 3.30 -29.30 -26.46
CA ARG A 471 2.30 -30.36 -26.22
C ARG A 471 2.21 -31.26 -27.43
N PRO A 472 3.25 -32.08 -27.69
CA PRO A 472 3.30 -32.89 -28.91
C PRO A 472 2.29 -34.03 -28.93
N LEU A 473 1.84 -34.49 -27.74
CA LEU A 473 0.89 -35.57 -27.57
C LEU A 473 -0.13 -35.23 -26.47
N PRO A 474 -1.37 -35.75 -26.50
CA PRO A 474 -2.31 -35.60 -25.41
C PRO A 474 -1.73 -36.08 -24.07
N GLY A 475 -1.78 -35.22 -23.04
CA GLY A 475 -1.26 -35.53 -21.71
C GLY A 475 0.24 -35.30 -21.52
N LEU A 476 1.04 -34.99 -22.58
CA LEU A 476 2.46 -34.69 -22.47
C LEU A 476 2.69 -33.20 -22.63
N LEU A 477 3.22 -32.54 -21.58
CA LEU A 477 3.71 -31.16 -21.59
C LEU A 477 5.22 -31.14 -21.37
N LEU A 478 5.94 -30.59 -22.33
CA LEU A 478 7.35 -30.28 -22.21
C LEU A 478 7.50 -28.78 -22.05
N ARG A 479 8.20 -28.32 -21.01
CA ARG A 479 8.46 -26.90 -20.74
C ARG A 479 9.95 -26.69 -20.58
N ALA A 480 10.48 -25.72 -21.34
CA ALA A 480 11.82 -25.21 -21.20
C ALA A 480 11.75 -23.71 -20.86
N GLU A 481 12.56 -23.28 -19.92
CA GLU A 481 12.56 -21.90 -19.44
C GLU A 481 13.99 -21.42 -19.27
N ASN A 482 14.30 -20.28 -19.89
CA ASN A 482 15.58 -19.63 -19.78
C ASN A 482 15.36 -18.24 -19.15
N ASN A 483 16.08 -17.96 -18.07
CA ASN A 483 16.01 -16.70 -17.33
C ASN A 483 17.38 -16.03 -17.35
N TYR A 484 17.43 -14.76 -17.73
CA TYR A 484 18.61 -13.90 -17.65
C TYR A 484 18.30 -12.70 -16.76
N ASN A 485 18.99 -12.65 -15.61
CA ASN A 485 18.83 -11.58 -14.62
C ASN A 485 20.11 -10.79 -14.50
N THR A 486 20.02 -9.47 -14.62
CA THR A 486 21.16 -8.56 -14.45
C THR A 486 20.78 -7.45 -13.49
N THR A 487 21.73 -7.08 -12.63
CA THR A 487 21.62 -5.94 -11.74
C THR A 487 22.83 -5.07 -11.84
N TYR A 488 22.63 -3.80 -12.14
CA TYR A 488 23.67 -2.76 -12.16
C TYR A 488 23.42 -1.80 -11.02
N ASN A 489 24.44 -1.56 -10.20
CA ASN A 489 24.39 -0.59 -9.12
C ASN A 489 25.39 0.54 -9.44
N PHE A 490 24.92 1.77 -9.30
CA PHE A 490 25.73 2.96 -9.38
C PHE A 490 25.53 3.76 -8.10
N ASN A 491 26.62 4.04 -7.37
CA ASN A 491 26.63 4.83 -6.17
C ASN A 491 27.49 6.07 -6.40
N HIS A 492 26.94 7.22 -6.06
CA HIS A 492 27.67 8.47 -6.00
C HIS A 492 27.46 9.04 -4.59
N TRP A 493 28.57 9.37 -3.95
CA TRP A 493 28.57 9.93 -2.63
C TRP A 493 29.57 11.08 -2.57
N ASP A 494 29.12 12.24 -2.11
CA ASP A 494 29.96 13.42 -1.90
C ASP A 494 29.79 13.95 -0.47
N VAL A 495 30.83 14.60 0.02
CA VAL A 495 30.83 15.39 1.25
C VAL A 495 31.33 16.77 0.89
N LEU A 496 30.48 17.75 1.04
CA LEU A 496 30.78 19.14 0.72
C LEU A 496 31.17 19.90 1.97
N ALA A 497 32.02 20.90 1.78
CA ALA A 497 32.32 21.87 2.82
C ALA A 497 31.05 22.64 3.20
N ILE A 498 30.80 22.76 4.49
CA ILE A 498 29.68 23.55 5.03
C ILE A 498 30.17 24.89 5.54
N TYR A 499 29.36 25.93 5.29
CA TYR A 499 29.67 27.28 5.72
C TYR A 499 28.69 27.68 6.83
N SER A 500 29.24 27.98 8.02
CA SER A 500 28.51 28.66 9.09
C SER A 500 28.56 30.17 8.87
N HIS A 501 27.79 30.91 9.65
CA HIS A 501 27.79 32.36 9.61
C HIS A 501 28.15 32.94 10.98
N ASP A 502 28.92 34.02 10.99
CA ASP A 502 29.28 34.71 12.22
C ASP A 502 28.20 35.73 12.65
N LYS A 503 28.49 36.47 13.70
CA LYS A 503 27.60 37.51 14.25
C LYS A 503 27.24 38.62 13.25
N ASP A 504 28.08 38.86 12.26
CA ASP A 504 27.91 39.88 11.23
C ASP A 504 27.26 39.29 9.95
N GLY A 505 26.88 37.99 9.97
CA GLY A 505 26.28 37.28 8.85
C GLY A 505 27.28 36.86 7.76
N LEU A 506 28.59 36.95 8.05
CA LEU A 506 29.63 36.55 7.09
C LEU A 506 29.88 35.07 7.15
N ALA A 507 29.93 34.44 5.94
CA ALA A 507 30.18 33.02 5.82
C ALA A 507 31.59 32.62 6.30
N ARG A 508 31.64 31.46 6.99
CA ARG A 508 32.87 30.84 7.54
C ARG A 508 32.87 29.35 7.25
N LEU A 509 34.05 28.84 6.91
CA LEU A 509 34.29 27.40 6.71
C LEU A 509 34.40 26.69 8.04
#